data_88880ece872f5fcf753b09270a3f3d46
#
_entry.id   88880ece872f5fcf753b09270a3f3d46
#
_cell.length_a   1.000
_cell.length_b   1.000
_cell.length_c   1.000
_cell.angle_alpha   90.00
_cell.angle_beta   90.00
_cell.angle_gamma   90.00
#
_symmetry.space_group_name_H-M   'P 1'
#
loop_
_entity.id
_entity.type
_entity.pdbx_description
1 polymer ?
#
loop_
_entity_poly.entity_id
_entity_poly.type
_entity_poly.pdbx_seq_one_letter_code
_entity_poly.pdbx_strand_id
1 'polypeptide(L)'
;AIICSKNIGKLKAALSTSLIGSPPVEIEALDIEDDVHRLSVIEEFQNYQRTWMTDGVGRMVALLIEKRRLASNLLEKAERKRQITDLRHLTELLQEREAVSPGTSELLAWLKSKYVNQDSFKNEKHALRPHTDEELVKILTMHSSKGLEFDIVFLPYPFKKRPKINKKSLA
;
A
#
# COMPACT_ATOMS: atom_id res chain seq x y z
N ALA A 1 0.19 11.34 10.02
CA ALA A 1 -0.54 11.27 11.29
C ALA A 1 0.36 10.77 12.43
N ILE A 2 0.96 9.57 12.34
CA ILE A 2 1.73 8.95 13.42
C ILE A 2 2.85 9.87 13.94
N ILE A 3 3.66 10.48 13.07
CA ILE A 3 4.73 11.40 13.48
C ILE A 3 4.20 12.73 14.01
N CYS A 4 2.97 13.12 13.67
CA CYS A 4 2.35 14.38 14.07
C CYS A 4 1.00 14.11 14.76
N SER A 5 1.00 13.28 15.79
CA SER A 5 -0.20 12.80 16.49
C SER A 5 -1.05 13.92 17.13
N LYS A 6 -0.49 15.09 17.39
CA LYS A 6 -1.22 16.27 17.88
C LYS A 6 -1.88 17.09 16.77
N ASN A 7 -1.62 16.81 15.51
CA ASN A 7 -2.23 17.54 14.39
C ASN A 7 -3.56 16.89 14.00
N ILE A 8 -4.66 17.48 14.43
CA ILE A 8 -6.03 16.96 14.21
C ILE A 8 -6.34 16.79 12.72
N GLY A 9 -5.95 17.73 11.86
CA GLY A 9 -6.17 17.60 10.41
C GLY A 9 -5.50 16.37 9.82
N LYS A 10 -4.28 16.05 10.27
CA LYS A 10 -3.57 14.83 9.82
C LYS A 10 -4.17 13.56 10.41
N LEU A 11 -4.69 13.61 11.64
CA LEU A 11 -5.42 12.49 12.23
C LEU A 11 -6.71 12.20 11.44
N LYS A 12 -7.53 13.24 11.19
CA LYS A 12 -8.73 13.11 10.36
C LYS A 12 -8.43 12.53 8.99
N ALA A 13 -7.41 13.06 8.30
CA ALA A 13 -6.99 12.56 7.00
C ALA A 13 -6.56 11.07 7.05
N ALA A 14 -5.91 10.63 8.11
CA ALA A 14 -5.54 9.22 8.27
C ALA A 14 -6.76 8.34 8.54
N LEU A 15 -7.66 8.78 9.43
CA LEU A 15 -8.86 8.04 9.82
C LEU A 15 -9.85 7.89 8.65
N SER A 16 -9.93 8.89 7.76
CA SER A 16 -10.80 8.88 6.57
C SER A 16 -10.29 8.00 5.44
N THR A 17 -9.06 7.46 5.53
CA THR A 17 -8.54 6.57 4.48
C THR A 17 -9.31 5.25 4.43
N SER A 18 -9.41 4.66 3.22
CA SER A 18 -10.03 3.34 3.04
C SER A 18 -9.36 2.23 3.84
N LEU A 19 -8.09 2.41 4.22
CA LEU A 19 -7.33 1.47 5.05
C LEU A 19 -7.87 1.42 6.48
N ILE A 20 -8.07 2.58 7.12
CA ILE A 20 -8.59 2.66 8.49
C ILE A 20 -10.11 2.64 8.49
N GLY A 21 -10.74 3.44 7.63
CA GLY A 21 -12.18 3.42 7.39
C GLY A 21 -13.03 3.79 8.60
N SER A 22 -12.56 4.75 9.42
CA SER A 22 -13.36 5.24 10.55
C SER A 22 -14.65 5.90 10.08
N PRO A 23 -15.77 5.69 10.78
CA PRO A 23 -17.04 6.31 10.42
C PRO A 23 -16.97 7.84 10.56
N PRO A 24 -17.73 8.60 9.74
CA PRO A 24 -17.70 10.08 9.76
C PRO A 24 -17.94 10.67 11.15
N VAL A 25 -18.82 10.09 11.93
CA VAL A 25 -19.14 10.53 13.30
C VAL A 25 -17.91 10.54 14.21
N GLU A 26 -17.07 9.50 14.12
CA GLU A 26 -15.82 9.44 14.89
C GLU A 26 -14.80 10.51 14.43
N ILE A 27 -14.80 10.83 13.13
CA ILE A 27 -13.91 11.83 12.56
C ILE A 27 -14.36 13.25 12.96
N GLU A 28 -15.66 13.52 12.97
CA GLU A 28 -16.24 14.79 13.39
C GLU A 28 -16.06 15.04 14.89
N ALA A 29 -16.16 14.00 15.71
CA ALA A 29 -15.94 14.09 17.16
C ALA A 29 -14.53 14.62 17.53
N LEU A 30 -13.54 14.51 16.62
CA LEU A 30 -12.21 15.08 16.84
C LEU A 30 -12.17 16.62 16.84
N ASP A 31 -13.22 17.31 16.38
CA ASP A 31 -13.29 18.78 16.42
C ASP A 31 -13.66 19.30 17.82
N ILE A 32 -14.28 18.46 18.63
CA ILE A 32 -14.70 18.82 19.98
C ILE A 32 -13.46 18.83 20.88
N GLU A 33 -13.13 20.00 21.43
CA GLU A 33 -12.04 20.13 22.38
C GLU A 33 -12.40 19.42 23.70
N ASP A 34 -11.38 18.79 24.32
CA ASP A 34 -11.52 18.01 25.58
C ASP A 34 -12.47 16.80 25.52
N ASP A 35 -12.86 16.37 24.34
CA ASP A 35 -13.58 15.11 24.19
C ASP A 35 -12.69 13.91 24.52
N VAL A 36 -13.22 13.01 25.35
CA VAL A 36 -12.56 11.74 25.71
C VAL A 36 -12.15 10.94 24.47
N HIS A 37 -12.98 10.95 23.43
CA HIS A 37 -12.67 10.28 22.16
C HIS A 37 -11.47 10.91 21.46
N ARG A 38 -11.40 12.25 21.38
CA ARG A 38 -10.24 12.97 20.80
C ARG A 38 -8.95 12.63 21.52
N LEU A 39 -8.97 12.67 22.86
CA LEU A 39 -7.82 12.34 23.70
C LEU A 39 -7.38 10.89 23.50
N SER A 40 -8.31 9.94 23.45
CA SER A 40 -8.05 8.53 23.20
C SER A 40 -7.40 8.29 21.84
N VAL A 41 -7.87 8.94 20.78
CA VAL A 41 -7.26 8.84 19.44
C VAL A 41 -5.85 9.42 19.42
N ILE A 42 -5.66 10.59 20.05
CA ILE A 42 -4.30 11.19 20.15
C ILE A 42 -3.35 10.24 20.88
N GLU A 43 -3.75 9.67 22.01
CA GLU A 43 -2.97 8.73 22.79
C GLU A 43 -2.64 7.45 21.97
N GLU A 44 -3.62 6.92 21.24
CA GLU A 44 -3.42 5.78 20.36
C GLU A 44 -2.33 6.07 19.32
N PHE A 45 -2.39 7.21 18.64
CA PHE A 45 -1.39 7.57 17.64
C PHE A 45 -0.02 7.91 18.25
N GLN A 46 0.01 8.43 19.47
CA GLN A 46 1.26 8.59 20.24
C GLN A 46 1.88 7.24 20.62
N ASN A 47 1.04 6.23 20.93
CA ASN A 47 1.51 4.89 21.20
C ASN A 47 2.12 4.26 19.94
N TYR A 48 1.50 4.43 18.75
CA TYR A 48 2.12 4.00 17.48
C TYR A 48 3.46 4.68 17.25
N GLN A 49 3.57 5.99 17.53
CA GLN A 49 4.81 6.72 17.39
C GLN A 49 5.90 6.17 18.33
N ARG A 50 5.57 5.93 19.60
CA ARG A 50 6.50 5.33 20.56
C ARG A 50 6.97 3.95 20.11
N THR A 51 6.04 3.07 19.75
CA THR A 51 6.36 1.71 19.24
C THR A 51 7.28 1.79 18.02
N TRP A 52 7.03 2.74 17.10
CA TRP A 52 7.91 2.90 15.95
C TRP A 52 9.34 3.29 16.38
N MET A 53 9.47 4.21 17.32
CA MET A 53 10.78 4.70 17.78
C MET A 53 11.56 3.63 18.58
N THR A 54 10.87 2.73 19.30
CA THR A 54 11.52 1.70 20.16
C THR A 54 11.70 0.37 19.43
N ASP A 55 10.69 -0.07 18.68
CA ASP A 55 10.61 -1.44 18.15
C ASP A 55 10.62 -1.48 16.62
N GLY A 56 10.70 -0.32 15.97
CA GLY A 56 10.75 -0.19 14.51
C GLY A 56 9.38 -0.16 13.82
N VAL A 57 9.40 0.17 12.51
CA VAL A 57 8.20 0.36 11.69
C VAL A 57 7.35 -0.90 11.57
N GLY A 58 7.96 -2.08 11.52
CA GLY A 58 7.23 -3.35 11.40
C GLY A 58 6.34 -3.63 12.60
N ARG A 59 6.84 -3.42 13.82
CA ARG A 59 6.07 -3.61 15.05
C ARG A 59 4.94 -2.60 15.16
N MET A 60 5.21 -1.34 14.77
CA MET A 60 4.19 -0.29 14.74
C MET A 60 3.04 -0.64 13.78
N VAL A 61 3.35 -1.11 12.56
CA VAL A 61 2.30 -1.50 11.59
C VAL A 61 1.51 -2.72 12.09
N ALA A 62 2.17 -3.71 12.71
CA ALA A 62 1.49 -4.86 13.31
C ALA A 62 0.50 -4.41 14.40
N LEU A 63 0.92 -3.50 15.27
CA LEU A 63 0.06 -2.93 16.31
C LEU A 63 -1.13 -2.15 15.70
N LEU A 64 -0.91 -1.39 14.63
CA LEU A 64 -1.97 -0.68 13.91
C LEU A 64 -3.02 -1.66 13.33
N ILE A 65 -2.57 -2.74 12.69
CA ILE A 65 -3.43 -3.78 12.12
C ILE A 65 -4.29 -4.42 13.21
N GLU A 66 -3.68 -4.75 14.34
CA GLU A 66 -4.33 -5.38 15.48
C GLU A 66 -5.37 -4.45 16.14
N LYS A 67 -4.94 -3.26 16.56
CA LYS A 67 -5.77 -2.29 17.28
C LYS A 67 -6.98 -1.83 16.47
N ARG A 68 -6.79 -1.56 15.19
CA ARG A 68 -7.84 -1.12 14.26
C ARG A 68 -8.58 -2.28 13.61
N ARG A 69 -8.27 -3.53 13.96
CA ARG A 69 -8.88 -4.75 13.40
C ARG A 69 -8.92 -4.73 11.86
N LEU A 70 -7.85 -4.21 11.24
CA LEU A 70 -7.83 -4.03 9.79
C LEU A 70 -8.04 -5.35 9.05
N ALA A 71 -7.54 -6.47 9.61
CA ALA A 71 -7.72 -7.78 9.02
C ALA A 71 -9.19 -8.23 8.97
N SER A 72 -9.94 -8.09 10.07
CA SER A 72 -11.34 -8.51 10.15
C SER A 72 -12.26 -7.62 9.31
N ASN A 73 -12.04 -6.30 9.34
CA ASN A 73 -12.81 -5.36 8.54
C ASN A 73 -12.55 -5.51 7.03
N LEU A 74 -11.42 -6.12 6.65
CA LEU A 74 -10.96 -6.24 5.27
C LEU A 74 -11.27 -7.62 4.64
N LEU A 75 -11.67 -8.64 5.43
CA LEU A 75 -11.88 -10.00 4.91
C LEU A 75 -13.19 -10.18 4.12
N GLU A 76 -14.16 -9.27 4.25
CA GLU A 76 -15.47 -9.41 3.61
C GLU A 76 -15.49 -9.13 2.10
N LYS A 77 -14.45 -8.49 1.53
CA LYS A 77 -14.38 -8.19 0.09
C LYS A 77 -13.00 -8.57 -0.48
N ALA A 78 -12.97 -9.18 -1.66
CA ALA A 78 -11.74 -9.63 -2.33
C ALA A 78 -10.70 -8.51 -2.52
N GLU A 79 -11.15 -7.28 -2.85
CA GLU A 79 -10.28 -6.10 -2.95
C GLU A 79 -9.54 -5.77 -1.66
N ARG A 80 -10.14 -6.08 -0.52
CA ARG A 80 -9.58 -5.77 0.80
C ARG A 80 -8.51 -6.78 1.24
N LYS A 81 -8.61 -8.05 0.81
CA LYS A 81 -7.52 -9.02 1.00
C LYS A 81 -6.24 -8.53 0.35
N ARG A 82 -6.35 -7.94 -0.85
CA ARG A 82 -5.22 -7.36 -1.57
C ARG A 82 -4.59 -6.21 -0.78
N GLN A 83 -5.38 -5.31 -0.21
CA GLN A 83 -4.86 -4.18 0.59
C GLN A 83 -4.01 -4.64 1.78
N ILE A 84 -4.36 -5.74 2.44
CA ILE A 84 -3.52 -6.30 3.53
C ILE A 84 -2.22 -6.88 3.00
N THR A 85 -2.27 -7.59 1.87
CA THR A 85 -1.06 -8.13 1.24
C THR A 85 -0.13 -7.01 0.80
N ASP A 86 -0.68 -5.96 0.20
CA ASP A 86 0.07 -4.77 -0.21
C ASP A 86 0.64 -4.03 1.00
N LEU A 87 -0.12 -3.91 2.10
CA LEU A 87 0.35 -3.29 3.35
C LEU A 87 1.51 -4.10 3.96
N ARG A 88 1.43 -5.43 3.97
CA ARG A 88 2.52 -6.29 4.46
C ARG A 88 3.77 -6.14 3.61
N HIS A 89 3.62 -6.17 2.29
CA HIS A 89 4.74 -5.95 1.37
C HIS A 89 5.37 -4.57 1.56
N LEU A 90 4.55 -3.51 1.66
CA LEU A 90 5.04 -2.17 1.98
C LEU A 90 5.79 -2.15 3.31
N THR A 91 5.30 -2.87 4.32
CA THR A 91 5.95 -2.95 5.63
C THR A 91 7.34 -3.60 5.52
N GLU A 92 7.48 -4.66 4.74
CA GLU A 92 8.78 -5.30 4.48
C GLU A 92 9.78 -4.31 3.83
N LEU A 93 9.33 -3.57 2.81
CA LEU A 93 10.16 -2.54 2.16
C LEU A 93 10.56 -1.42 3.10
N LEU A 94 9.66 -1.00 4.00
CA LEU A 94 9.94 0.00 5.02
C LEU A 94 10.96 -0.52 6.04
N GLN A 95 10.87 -1.78 6.47
CA GLN A 95 11.83 -2.40 7.38
C GLN A 95 13.21 -2.55 6.75
N GLU A 96 13.29 -2.99 5.48
CA GLU A 96 14.56 -3.03 4.74
C GLU A 96 15.20 -1.65 4.67
N ARG A 97 14.40 -0.61 4.43
CA ARG A 97 14.90 0.76 4.35
C ARG A 97 15.33 1.31 5.72
N GLU A 98 14.56 1.04 6.76
CA GLU A 98 14.87 1.43 8.14
C GLU A 98 16.18 0.80 8.64
N ALA A 99 16.46 -0.46 8.26
CA ALA A 99 17.72 -1.13 8.57
C ALA A 99 18.95 -0.45 7.93
N VAL A 100 18.78 0.13 6.73
CA VAL A 100 19.88 0.85 6.03
C VAL A 100 20.05 2.26 6.55
N SER A 101 18.95 2.94 6.89
CA SER A 101 18.96 4.34 7.35
C SER A 101 17.96 4.49 8.49
N PRO A 102 18.41 4.26 9.73
CA PRO A 102 17.56 4.40 10.90
C PRO A 102 17.08 5.84 11.07
N GLY A 103 15.81 6.02 11.38
CA GLY A 103 15.21 7.32 11.66
C GLY A 103 13.82 7.48 11.03
N THR A 104 12.87 7.91 11.85
CA THR A 104 11.47 8.08 11.41
C THR A 104 11.33 9.19 10.36
N SER A 105 12.14 10.24 10.45
CA SER A 105 12.11 11.37 9.52
C SER A 105 12.71 11.00 8.16
N GLU A 106 13.81 10.27 8.15
CA GLU A 106 14.49 9.76 6.95
C GLU A 106 13.59 8.78 6.21
N LEU A 107 12.97 7.86 6.95
CA LEU A 107 12.05 6.88 6.36
C LEU A 107 10.83 7.56 5.74
N LEU A 108 10.26 8.57 6.42
CA LEU A 108 9.15 9.35 5.88
C LEU A 108 9.56 10.17 4.65
N ALA A 109 10.74 10.78 4.64
CA ALA A 109 11.26 11.51 3.49
C ALA A 109 11.47 10.59 2.29
N TRP A 110 12.05 9.41 2.52
CA TRP A 110 12.20 8.38 1.49
C TRP A 110 10.84 7.94 0.93
N LEU A 111 9.85 7.62 1.77
CA LEU A 111 8.52 7.22 1.33
C LEU A 111 7.84 8.31 0.49
N LYS A 112 7.94 9.59 0.91
CA LYS A 112 7.42 10.72 0.14
C LYS A 112 8.11 10.86 -1.21
N SER A 113 9.44 10.70 -1.27
CA SER A 113 10.19 10.77 -2.51
C SER A 113 9.76 9.68 -3.50
N LYS A 114 9.47 8.49 -3.01
CA LYS A 114 8.94 7.38 -3.82
C LYS A 114 7.53 7.65 -4.32
N TYR A 115 6.68 8.21 -3.48
CA TYR A 115 5.32 8.59 -3.87
C TYR A 115 5.28 9.64 -4.98
N VAL A 116 6.18 10.62 -4.94
CA VAL A 116 6.29 11.68 -5.96
C VAL A 116 6.90 11.14 -7.26
N ASN A 117 7.94 10.29 -7.16
CA ASN A 117 8.66 9.74 -8.30
C ASN A 117 8.16 8.33 -8.64
N GLN A 118 6.94 8.20 -9.14
CA GLN A 118 6.30 6.91 -9.46
C GLN A 118 7.11 6.04 -10.44
N ASP A 119 7.90 6.64 -11.33
CA ASP A 119 8.77 5.89 -12.26
C ASP A 119 9.88 5.07 -11.56
N SER A 120 10.26 5.44 -10.35
CA SER A 120 11.25 4.69 -9.58
C SER A 120 10.71 3.38 -8.95
N PHE A 121 9.40 3.15 -9.00
CA PHE A 121 8.77 1.89 -8.57
C PHE A 121 8.77 0.78 -9.63
N LYS A 122 9.31 1.02 -10.82
CA LYS A 122 9.38 0.01 -11.89
C LYS A 122 10.39 -1.12 -11.64
N ASN A 123 11.13 -1.08 -10.53
CA ASN A 123 11.97 -2.21 -10.12
C ASN A 123 11.11 -3.37 -9.62
N GLU A 124 11.46 -4.61 -10.01
CA GLU A 124 10.77 -5.84 -9.63
C GLU A 124 10.52 -5.98 -8.12
N LYS A 125 11.43 -5.44 -7.27
CA LYS A 125 11.27 -5.43 -5.81
C LYS A 125 10.08 -4.61 -5.32
N HIS A 126 9.67 -3.61 -6.08
CA HIS A 126 8.54 -2.73 -5.75
C HIS A 126 7.26 -3.10 -6.50
N ALA A 127 7.32 -4.08 -7.38
CA ALA A 127 6.13 -4.58 -8.06
C ALA A 127 5.16 -5.20 -7.05
N LEU A 128 3.88 -4.92 -7.20
CA LEU A 128 2.84 -5.58 -6.42
C LEU A 128 2.99 -7.09 -6.55
N ARG A 129 3.07 -7.80 -5.43
CA ARG A 129 3.11 -9.26 -5.45
C ARG A 129 1.86 -9.78 -6.15
N PRO A 130 2.01 -10.64 -7.18
CA PRO A 130 0.85 -11.27 -7.78
C PRO A 130 0.12 -12.07 -6.72
N HIS A 131 -1.19 -11.92 -6.66
CA HIS A 131 -2.02 -12.79 -5.82
C HIS A 131 -1.83 -14.23 -6.30
N THR A 132 -1.49 -15.12 -5.37
CA THR A 132 -1.39 -16.57 -5.61
C THR A 132 -2.78 -17.22 -5.64
N ASP A 133 -3.83 -16.49 -5.99
CA ASP A 133 -5.15 -17.08 -6.17
C ASP A 133 -5.18 -17.82 -7.51
N GLU A 134 -5.26 -19.12 -7.43
CA GLU A 134 -5.31 -20.05 -8.56
C GLU A 134 -6.50 -19.82 -9.51
N GLU A 135 -7.47 -19.01 -9.11
CA GLU A 135 -8.70 -18.70 -9.85
C GLU A 135 -8.66 -17.40 -10.69
N LEU A 136 -7.50 -16.76 -10.81
CA LEU A 136 -7.39 -15.51 -11.56
C LEU A 136 -7.11 -15.73 -13.05
N VAL A 137 -7.79 -14.96 -13.92
CA VAL A 137 -7.47 -14.89 -15.35
C VAL A 137 -6.12 -14.21 -15.53
N LYS A 138 -5.13 -14.93 -16.05
CA LYS A 138 -3.78 -14.44 -16.31
C LYS A 138 -3.67 -13.87 -17.71
N ILE A 139 -3.27 -12.61 -17.84
CA ILE A 139 -3.01 -11.98 -19.14
C ILE A 139 -1.48 -12.00 -19.34
N LEU A 140 -1.03 -12.76 -20.33
CA LEU A 140 0.38 -12.99 -20.60
C LEU A 140 0.71 -12.71 -22.07
N THR A 141 1.96 -12.34 -22.34
CA THR A 141 2.45 -12.34 -23.72
C THR A 141 2.80 -13.78 -24.15
N MET A 142 2.81 -14.07 -25.46
CA MET A 142 3.20 -15.38 -25.97
C MET A 142 4.61 -15.80 -25.52
N HIS A 143 5.53 -14.84 -25.35
CA HIS A 143 6.87 -15.12 -24.86
C HIS A 143 6.88 -15.45 -23.36
N SER A 144 6.07 -14.77 -22.57
CA SER A 144 5.98 -14.99 -21.12
C SER A 144 5.23 -16.28 -20.77
N SER A 145 4.43 -16.83 -21.69
CA SER A 145 3.71 -18.08 -21.49
C SER A 145 4.48 -19.31 -21.95
N LYS A 146 5.69 -19.14 -22.52
CA LYS A 146 6.51 -20.27 -22.98
C LYS A 146 6.89 -21.17 -21.80
N GLY A 147 6.50 -22.45 -21.89
CA GLY A 147 6.75 -23.45 -20.84
C GLY A 147 5.70 -23.48 -19.72
N LEU A 148 4.62 -22.71 -19.85
CA LEU A 148 3.47 -22.77 -18.95
C LEU A 148 2.31 -23.52 -19.63
N GLU A 149 1.54 -24.26 -18.83
CA GLU A 149 0.33 -24.98 -19.26
C GLU A 149 -0.89 -24.33 -18.62
N PHE A 150 -1.97 -24.21 -19.41
CA PHE A 150 -3.24 -23.64 -18.96
C PHE A 150 -4.39 -24.47 -19.53
N ASP A 151 -5.40 -24.74 -18.70
CA ASP A 151 -6.57 -25.51 -19.11
C ASP A 151 -7.39 -24.81 -20.21
N ILE A 152 -7.47 -23.48 -20.15
CA ILE A 152 -8.18 -22.66 -21.13
C ILE A 152 -7.31 -21.47 -21.54
N VAL A 153 -7.11 -21.29 -22.85
CA VAL A 153 -6.33 -20.18 -23.41
C VAL A 153 -7.18 -19.41 -24.43
N PHE A 154 -7.30 -18.10 -24.20
CA PHE A 154 -7.90 -17.17 -25.15
C PHE A 154 -6.83 -16.39 -25.89
N LEU A 155 -6.82 -16.46 -27.22
CA LEU A 155 -5.89 -15.72 -28.10
C LEU A 155 -6.68 -14.63 -28.87
N PRO A 156 -6.96 -13.46 -28.26
CA PRO A 156 -7.58 -12.35 -28.96
C PRO A 156 -6.56 -11.76 -29.93
N TYR A 157 -6.83 -11.69 -31.20
CA TYR A 157 -5.97 -11.05 -32.22
C TYR A 157 -4.68 -11.81 -32.61
N PRO A 158 -4.69 -13.13 -32.86
CA PRO A 158 -3.47 -13.87 -33.23
C PRO A 158 -2.88 -13.45 -34.59
N PHE A 159 -3.67 -12.77 -35.43
CA PHE A 159 -3.31 -12.42 -36.81
C PHE A 159 -3.14 -10.92 -37.09
N LYS A 160 -2.91 -10.08 -36.11
CA LYS A 160 -2.67 -8.67 -36.36
C LYS A 160 -1.35 -8.47 -37.11
N LYS A 161 -1.41 -8.36 -38.43
CA LYS A 161 -0.25 -7.97 -39.25
C LYS A 161 0.24 -6.61 -38.79
N ARG A 162 1.50 -6.53 -38.33
CA ARG A 162 2.14 -5.23 -38.12
C ARG A 162 2.18 -4.49 -39.45
N PRO A 163 1.71 -3.24 -39.55
CA PRO A 163 1.89 -2.47 -40.75
C PRO A 163 3.41 -2.38 -41.02
N LYS A 164 3.83 -2.76 -42.23
CA LYS A 164 5.23 -2.55 -42.67
C LYS A 164 5.45 -1.04 -42.69
N ILE A 165 6.24 -0.52 -41.77
CA ILE A 165 6.72 0.85 -41.82
C ILE A 165 7.67 0.90 -43.02
N ASN A 166 7.19 1.43 -44.16
CA ASN A 166 8.04 1.73 -45.30
C ASN A 166 9.02 2.83 -44.89
N LYS A 167 10.24 2.44 -44.57
CA LYS A 167 11.38 3.36 -44.52
C LYS A 167 11.77 3.76 -45.98
N LYS A 168 10.93 4.54 -46.63
CA LYS A 168 11.28 5.25 -47.86
C LYS A 168 10.84 6.69 -47.64
N SER A 169 11.80 7.51 -47.27
CA SER A 169 11.99 8.93 -47.63
C SER A 169 12.84 9.63 -46.57
N LEU A 170 14.12 9.47 -46.66
CA LEU A 170 15.11 10.46 -46.28
C LEU A 170 16.28 10.27 -47.30
N ALA A 171 16.11 10.92 -48.43
CA ALA A 171 17.14 11.33 -49.31
C ALA A 171 16.97 12.85 -49.50
#